data_508143d33b4e9ddf2a4866928dfd2801
#
_entry.id   508143d33b4e9ddf2a4866928dfd2801
#
_cell.length_a   1.000
_cell.length_b   1.000
_cell.length_c   1.000
_cell.angle_alpha   90.00
_cell.angle_beta   90.00
_cell.angle_gamma   90.00
#
_symmetry.space_group_name_H-M   'P 1'
#
loop_
_entity.id
_entity.type
_entity.pdbx_description
1 polymer ?
#
loop_
_entity_poly.entity_id
_entity_poly.type
_entity_poly.pdbx_seq_one_letter_code
_entity_poly.pdbx_strand_id
1 'polypeptide(L)' 'MGEYIIADRLYGFSVEPNDILRTADGNEIVVSFVDSVDGGYDIHYTNLDGEEDIYHLPEDDMVDLLILE' A
#
# COMPACT_ATOMS: atom_id res chain seq x y z
N MET A 1 -10.93 -13.41 -15.96
CA MET A 1 -10.34 -12.10 -15.71
C MET A 1 -10.46 -11.77 -14.24
N GLY A 2 -9.34 -11.55 -13.59
CA GLY A 2 -9.35 -11.32 -12.17
C GLY A 2 -9.71 -9.88 -11.81
N GLU A 3 -10.36 -9.71 -10.70
CA GLU A 3 -10.61 -8.41 -10.11
C GLU A 3 -9.97 -8.39 -8.72
N TYR A 4 -9.54 -7.21 -8.29
CA TYR A 4 -9.03 -7.06 -6.94
C TYR A 4 -10.19 -6.92 -5.97
N ILE A 5 -10.09 -7.63 -4.86
CA ILE A 5 -11.04 -7.51 -3.76
C ILE A 5 -10.27 -7.12 -2.50
N ILE A 6 -10.95 -6.45 -1.58
CA ILE A 6 -10.35 -6.06 -0.30
C ILE A 6 -10.31 -7.30 0.59
N ALA A 7 -9.09 -7.77 0.88
CA ALA A 7 -8.90 -8.94 1.74
C ALA A 7 -8.82 -8.55 3.21
N ASP A 8 -8.29 -7.37 3.52
CA ASP A 8 -8.08 -6.91 4.89
C ASP A 8 -7.79 -5.41 4.90
N ARG A 9 -7.72 -4.86 6.09
CA ARG A 9 -7.23 -3.51 6.33
C ARG A 9 -6.03 -3.60 7.24
N LEU A 10 -4.96 -2.91 6.87
CA LEU A 10 -3.69 -2.99 7.57
C LEU A 10 -3.22 -1.61 8.04
N TYR A 11 -2.65 -1.59 9.23
CA TYR A 11 -1.77 -0.48 9.62
C TYR A 11 -0.44 -0.63 8.88
N GLY A 12 0.30 0.47 8.80
CA GLY A 12 1.57 0.46 8.06
C GLY A 12 2.57 -0.58 8.54
N PHE A 13 2.58 -0.88 9.84
CA PHE A 13 3.51 -1.89 10.39
C PHE A 13 3.23 -3.31 9.90
N SER A 14 2.06 -3.55 9.35
CA SER A 14 1.68 -4.88 8.81
C SER A 14 1.85 -4.99 7.31
N VAL A 15 2.20 -3.89 6.64
CA VAL A 15 2.38 -3.88 5.18
C VAL A 15 3.74 -4.51 4.85
N GLU A 16 3.76 -5.40 3.87
CA GLU A 16 4.97 -6.11 3.46
C GLU A 16 5.27 -5.85 1.98
N PRO A 17 6.53 -6.06 1.56
CA PRO A 17 6.87 -5.98 0.14
C PRO A 17 6.02 -6.94 -0.69
N ASN A 18 5.67 -6.51 -1.88
CA ASN A 18 4.81 -7.21 -2.84
C ASN A 18 3.32 -7.19 -2.51
N ASP A 19 2.92 -6.59 -1.40
CA ASP A 19 1.50 -6.39 -1.12
C ASP A 19 0.90 -5.44 -2.16
N ILE A 20 -0.35 -5.68 -2.50
CA ILE A 20 -1.12 -4.79 -3.37
C ILE A 20 -2.08 -4.03 -2.47
N LEU A 21 -1.99 -2.71 -2.50
CA LEU A 21 -2.77 -1.85 -1.62
C LEU A 21 -3.63 -0.88 -2.44
N ARG A 22 -4.76 -0.49 -1.84
CA ARG A 22 -5.54 0.63 -2.36
C ARG A 22 -5.39 1.79 -1.39
N THR A 23 -4.86 2.90 -1.88
CA THR A 23 -4.68 4.11 -1.09
C THR A 23 -6.00 4.85 -0.89
N ALA A 24 -5.99 5.85 -0.01
CA ALA A 24 -7.17 6.69 0.23
C ALA A 24 -7.64 7.43 -1.02
N ASP A 25 -6.73 7.68 -1.95
CA ASP A 25 -7.03 8.32 -3.24
C ASP A 25 -7.70 7.37 -4.23
N GLY A 26 -7.82 6.09 -3.90
CA GLY A 26 -8.38 5.09 -4.79
C GLY A 26 -7.38 4.46 -5.74
N ASN A 27 -6.10 4.76 -5.58
CA ASN A 27 -5.04 4.21 -6.42
C ASN A 27 -4.61 2.84 -5.91
N GLU A 28 -4.36 1.93 -6.84
CA GLU A 28 -3.83 0.60 -6.54
C GLU A 28 -2.32 0.60 -6.75
N ILE A 29 -1.59 0.18 -5.74
CA ILE A 29 -0.12 0.21 -5.75
C ILE A 29 0.44 -1.14 -5.34
N VAL A 30 1.64 -1.45 -5.86
CA VAL A 30 2.39 -2.64 -5.46
C VAL A 30 3.58 -2.19 -4.61
N VAL A 31 3.63 -2.66 -3.38
CA VAL A 31 4.64 -2.22 -2.41
C VAL A 31 6.01 -2.77 -2.77
N SER A 32 7.02 -1.89 -2.80
CA SER A 32 8.43 -2.28 -2.91
C SER A 32 9.03 -2.52 -1.53
N PHE A 33 8.89 -1.55 -0.64
CA PHE A 33 9.28 -1.70 0.75
C PHE A 33 8.63 -0.59 1.59
N VAL A 34 8.74 -0.72 2.90
CA VAL A 34 8.14 0.23 3.85
C VAL A 34 9.20 0.72 4.81
N ASP A 35 9.30 2.04 4.96
CA ASP A 35 10.15 2.69 5.94
C ASP A 35 9.32 3.20 7.11
N SER A 36 9.81 2.96 8.32
CA SER A 36 9.22 3.55 9.52
C SER A 36 9.79 4.96 9.69
N VAL A 37 8.93 5.95 9.76
CA VAL A 37 9.31 7.35 9.88
C VAL A 37 8.53 8.01 11.02
N ASP A 38 8.89 9.24 11.37
CA ASP A 38 8.15 9.97 12.40
C ASP A 38 6.70 10.17 11.97
N GLY A 39 5.79 9.74 12.83
CA GLY A 39 4.35 9.92 12.61
C GLY A 39 3.71 8.89 11.69
N GLY A 40 4.45 7.88 11.21
CA GLY A 40 3.86 6.86 10.36
C GLY A 40 4.84 6.05 9.56
N TYR A 41 4.47 5.75 8.33
CA TYR A 41 5.23 4.87 7.44
C TYR A 41 5.26 5.45 6.04
N ASP A 42 6.43 5.40 5.41
CA ASP A 42 6.57 5.73 4.00
C ASP A 42 6.55 4.44 3.20
N ILE A 43 5.50 4.26 2.42
CA ILE A 43 5.32 3.08 1.59
C ILE A 43 5.88 3.39 0.22
N HIS A 44 7.01 2.75 -0.12
CA HIS A 44 7.62 2.90 -1.44
C HIS A 44 6.97 1.92 -2.40
N TYR A 45 6.55 2.42 -3.54
CA TYR A 45 5.83 1.61 -4.50
C TYR A 45 6.20 1.98 -5.94
N THR A 46 5.86 1.08 -6.84
CA THR A 46 5.98 1.32 -8.28
C THR A 46 4.57 1.56 -8.84
N ASN A 47 4.40 2.65 -9.57
CA ASN A 47 3.11 2.96 -10.19
C ASN A 47 2.97 2.22 -11.54
N LEU A 48 1.83 2.43 -12.20
CA LEU A 48 1.54 1.76 -13.47
C LEU A 48 2.49 2.15 -14.60
N ASP A 49 3.13 3.31 -14.50
CA ASP A 49 4.09 3.79 -15.49
C ASP A 49 5.51 3.25 -15.24
N GLY A 50 5.69 2.46 -14.18
CA GLY A 50 6.99 1.93 -13.81
C GLY A 50 7.84 2.89 -13.01
N GLU A 51 7.29 4.00 -12.57
CA GLU A 51 7.99 4.97 -11.74
C GLU A 51 7.82 4.64 -10.26
N GLU A 52 8.87 4.86 -9.49
CA GLU A 52 8.81 4.71 -8.04
C GLU A 52 8.27 5.97 -7.40
N ASP A 53 7.43 5.79 -6.40
CA ASP A 53 6.86 6.89 -5.64
C ASP A 53 6.69 6.47 -4.19
N ILE A 54 6.30 7.40 -3.34
CA ILE A 54 6.16 7.16 -1.90
C ILE A 54 4.77 7.63 -1.47
N TYR A 55 4.08 6.75 -0.75
CA TYR A 55 2.82 7.08 -0.11
C TYR A 55 3.02 7.08 1.40
N HIS A 56 2.80 8.25 2.03
CA HIS A 56 2.90 8.35 3.49
C HIS A 56 1.61 7.89 4.14
N LEU A 57 1.69 6.86 4.97
CA LEU A 57 0.58 6.35 5.74
C LEU A 57 0.77 6.73 7.20
N PRO A 58 -0.07 7.63 7.76
CA PRO A 58 0.02 7.98 9.18
C PRO A 58 -0.13 6.73 10.07
N GLU A 59 0.49 6.76 11.24
CA GLU A 59 0.53 5.61 12.14
C GLU A 59 -0.84 5.16 12.61
N ASP A 60 -1.81 6.07 12.65
CA ASP A 60 -3.18 5.78 13.09
C ASP A 60 -4.12 5.41 11.95
N ASP A 61 -3.63 5.45 10.72
CA ASP A 61 -4.43 5.15 9.54
C ASP A 61 -4.20 3.74 9.04
N MET A 62 -5.20 3.26 8.32
CA MET A 62 -5.16 1.93 7.72
C MET A 62 -5.23 2.05 6.20
N VAL A 63 -4.79 1.01 5.54
CA VAL A 63 -4.83 0.91 4.08
C VAL A 63 -5.47 -0.43 3.71
N ASP A 64 -6.18 -0.47 2.59
CA ASP A 64 -6.83 -1.69 2.12
C ASP A 64 -5.81 -2.61 1.47
N LEU A 65 -5.76 -3.86 1.93
CA LEU A 65 -4.97 -4.91 1.30
C LEU A 65 -5.85 -5.60 0.26
N LEU A 66 -5.34 -5.69 -0.95
CA LEU A 66 -6.07 -6.30 -2.06
C LEU A 66 -5.49 -7.66 -2.40
N ILE A 67 -6.38 -8.55 -2.82
CA ILE A 67 -5.98 -9.81 -3.44
C ILE A 67 -6.70 -9.94 -4.77
N LEU A 68 -6.08 -10.67 -5.69
CA LEU A 68 -6.69 -10.96 -6.97
C LEU A 68 -7.65 -12.13 -6.79
N GLU A 69 -8.86 -11.90 -7.20
CA GLU A 69 -9.90 -12.93 -7.16
C GLU A 69 -9.66 -14.05 -8.16
#